data_5932ecdb02c34b82b3b069652a84a8e1
#
_entry.id   5932ecdb02c34b82b3b069652a84a8e1
#
_cell.length_a   1.000
_cell.length_b   1.000
_cell.length_c   1.000
_cell.angle_alpha   90.00
_cell.angle_beta   90.00
_cell.angle_gamma   90.00
#
_symmetry.space_group_name_H-M   'P 1'
#
loop_
_entity.id
_entity.type
_entity.pdbx_description
1 polymer ?
#
loop_
_entity_poly.entity_id
_entity_poly.type
_entity_poly.pdbx_seq_one_letter_code
_entity_poly.pdbx_strand_id
1 'polypeptide(L)'
;RYMKQIFKDFANHTLVVFDNVVIGANSLEELLDRYEAVLDKCIEYNVILKLSKSTFALRAVNFFGYVVDKDGWHFDIKRLQGLNEYSFPSPSLGTDSEKRTLIQQFLGAANFFRPAYIHAPAPQSLIADRAALWVELTSPLYDMTHHTFDWNPTVCDYPKYKAAFDALKASLLDCSKLYFPDYALPWILRTDASTVGLGAVLYQRRTVSTPEGVEEVVCEPIATVSHKFSDPATRWATIKQELYAIYHAVSKLQHLFHGKSFIVETDHANLEYLEASEVAILIRWRLFLQQFNFMVKHIPGKVNLVADAISRQWLKPQSDE
;
A
#
# COMPACT_ATOMS: atom_id res chain seq x y z
N ARG A 1 16.86 2.25 19.24
CA ARG A 1 16.30 1.56 20.43
C ARG A 1 16.25 2.47 21.66
N TYR A 2 17.33 3.21 21.95
CA TYR A 2 17.45 4.06 23.16
C TYR A 2 16.34 5.12 23.24
N MET A 3 16.14 5.94 22.20
CA MET A 3 15.07 6.96 22.15
C MET A 3 13.66 6.37 22.38
N LYS A 4 13.34 5.21 21.80
CA LYS A 4 12.06 4.55 22.05
C LYS A 4 11.87 4.12 23.51
N GLN A 5 12.94 3.81 24.21
CA GLN A 5 12.89 3.44 25.62
C GLN A 5 12.65 4.66 26.52
N ILE A 6 13.29 5.80 26.21
CA ILE A 6 13.08 7.06 26.94
C ILE A 6 11.61 7.51 26.88
N PHE A 7 11.00 7.45 25.68
CA PHE A 7 9.65 7.95 25.44
C PHE A 7 8.58 6.85 25.44
N LYS A 8 8.85 5.66 26.00
CA LYS A 8 7.94 4.52 25.99
C LYS A 8 6.58 4.84 26.67
N ASP A 9 6.62 5.65 27.73
CA ASP A 9 5.44 6.00 28.51
C ASP A 9 4.52 6.98 27.74
N PHE A 10 5.01 7.57 26.67
CA PHE A 10 4.30 8.50 25.79
C PHE A 10 3.87 7.89 24.47
N ALA A 11 4.00 6.56 24.30
CA ALA A 11 3.78 5.87 23.03
C ALA A 11 2.36 6.01 22.44
N ASN A 12 1.38 6.41 23.24
CA ASN A 12 -0.01 6.67 22.84
C ASN A 12 -0.20 8.00 22.09
N HIS A 13 0.73 8.94 22.22
CA HIS A 13 0.65 10.25 21.57
C HIS A 13 2.00 10.75 21.01
N THR A 14 3.05 9.94 21.14
CA THR A 14 4.40 10.30 20.68
C THR A 14 4.96 9.18 19.82
N LEU A 15 5.31 9.51 18.58
CA LEU A 15 5.96 8.59 17.64
C LEU A 15 7.47 8.87 17.61
N VAL A 16 8.26 7.86 17.92
CA VAL A 16 9.73 7.94 17.86
C VAL A 16 10.27 7.04 16.76
N VAL A 17 10.92 7.65 15.78
CA VAL A 17 11.58 6.94 14.68
C VAL A 17 13.00 7.45 14.54
N PHE A 18 13.98 6.58 14.85
CA PHE A 18 15.39 6.92 14.99
C PHE A 18 15.60 8.03 16.04
N ASP A 19 16.01 9.22 15.59
CA ASP A 19 16.25 10.46 16.35
C ASP A 19 15.11 11.48 16.23
N ASN A 20 14.11 11.21 15.38
CA ASN A 20 12.96 12.09 15.22
C ASN A 20 11.84 11.73 16.20
N VAL A 21 11.25 12.75 16.82
CA VAL A 21 10.12 12.65 17.75
C VAL A 21 8.96 13.48 17.19
N VAL A 22 7.81 12.86 17.02
CA VAL A 22 6.55 13.54 16.63
C VAL A 22 5.57 13.43 17.76
N ILE A 23 4.98 14.54 18.16
CA ILE A 23 3.97 14.63 19.21
C ILE A 23 2.64 15.02 18.56
N GLY A 24 1.61 14.21 18.78
CA GLY A 24 0.25 14.48 18.32
C GLY A 24 -0.64 14.93 19.47
N ALA A 25 -1.58 15.85 19.19
CA ALA A 25 -2.59 16.31 20.15
C ALA A 25 -3.86 16.78 19.43
N ASN A 26 -4.99 16.82 20.14
CA ASN A 26 -6.27 17.27 19.58
C ASN A 26 -6.53 18.77 19.81
N SER A 27 -5.77 19.40 20.72
CA SER A 27 -5.84 20.84 21.00
C SER A 27 -4.43 21.41 21.20
N LEU A 28 -4.33 22.74 21.16
CA LEU A 28 -3.07 23.43 21.43
C LEU A 28 -2.65 23.28 22.90
N GLU A 29 -3.60 23.34 23.83
CA GLU A 29 -3.34 23.16 25.26
C GLU A 29 -2.78 21.77 25.55
N GLU A 30 -3.44 20.73 25.06
CA GLU A 30 -2.96 19.35 25.15
C GLU A 30 -1.57 19.16 24.50
N LEU A 31 -1.30 19.86 23.38
CA LEU A 31 0.01 19.82 22.73
C LEU A 31 1.09 20.41 23.62
N LEU A 32 0.82 21.52 24.30
CA LEU A 32 1.77 22.17 25.19
C LEU A 32 2.10 21.29 26.40
N ASP A 33 1.08 20.70 27.04
CA ASP A 33 1.26 19.78 28.17
C ASP A 33 2.13 18.56 27.78
N ARG A 34 1.82 17.96 26.63
CA ARG A 34 2.60 16.82 26.10
C ARG A 34 4.03 17.21 25.73
N TYR A 35 4.20 18.40 25.18
CA TYR A 35 5.51 18.92 24.83
C TYR A 35 6.36 19.18 26.06
N GLU A 36 5.80 19.78 27.12
CA GLU A 36 6.47 19.99 28.41
C GLU A 36 6.94 18.65 29.01
N ALA A 37 6.07 17.63 29.04
CA ALA A 37 6.42 16.29 29.51
C ALA A 37 7.56 15.65 28.69
N VAL A 38 7.58 15.87 27.37
CA VAL A 38 8.67 15.41 26.50
C VAL A 38 9.97 16.15 26.78
N LEU A 39 9.91 17.47 27.04
CA LEU A 39 11.09 18.26 27.42
C LEU A 39 11.68 17.82 28.77
N ASP A 40 10.83 17.53 29.75
CA ASP A 40 11.26 17.03 31.07
C ASP A 40 12.01 15.70 30.92
N LYS A 41 11.52 14.79 30.06
CA LYS A 41 12.24 13.56 29.73
C LYS A 41 13.55 13.82 29.00
N CYS A 42 13.61 14.80 28.14
CA CYS A 42 14.85 15.19 27.47
C CYS A 42 15.88 15.69 28.51
N ILE A 43 15.46 16.47 29.50
CA ILE A 43 16.32 16.96 30.60
C ILE A 43 16.80 15.77 31.46
N GLU A 44 15.87 14.90 31.89
CA GLU A 44 16.16 13.73 32.71
C GLU A 44 17.24 12.82 32.09
N TYR A 45 17.18 12.63 30.77
CA TYR A 45 18.08 11.72 30.03
C TYR A 45 19.18 12.42 29.24
N ASN A 46 19.39 13.74 29.46
CA ASN A 46 20.36 14.56 28.74
C ASN A 46 20.23 14.46 27.19
N VAL A 47 18.99 14.44 26.68
CA VAL A 47 18.72 14.46 25.25
C VAL A 47 18.69 15.90 24.76
N ILE A 48 19.55 16.22 23.80
CA ILE A 48 19.64 17.57 23.21
C ILE A 48 18.78 17.63 21.95
N LEU A 49 17.76 18.50 21.95
CA LEU A 49 16.93 18.76 20.79
C LEU A 49 17.49 19.89 19.95
N LYS A 50 17.45 19.73 18.62
CA LYS A 50 17.88 20.77 17.68
C LYS A 50 16.70 21.64 17.26
N LEU A 51 16.44 22.74 17.98
CA LEU A 51 15.32 23.64 17.75
C LEU A 51 15.23 24.16 16.31
N SER A 52 16.35 24.41 15.63
CA SER A 52 16.37 24.86 14.23
C SER A 52 15.84 23.80 13.23
N LYS A 53 15.68 22.55 13.65
CA LYS A 53 15.06 21.46 12.87
C LYS A 53 13.69 21.07 13.39
N SER A 54 13.22 21.73 14.47
CA SER A 54 11.93 21.44 15.08
C SER A 54 10.84 22.32 14.48
N THR A 55 9.67 21.77 14.30
CA THR A 55 8.45 22.48 13.84
C THR A 55 7.36 22.32 14.90
N PHE A 56 6.57 23.35 15.12
CA PHE A 56 5.62 23.39 16.24
C PHE A 56 4.21 23.75 15.76
N ALA A 57 3.21 23.16 16.40
CA ALA A 57 1.78 23.47 16.25
C ALA A 57 1.31 23.45 14.78
N LEU A 58 1.78 22.51 14.00
CA LEU A 58 1.37 22.32 12.60
C LEU A 58 0.16 21.39 12.51
N ARG A 59 -0.76 21.69 11.58
CA ARG A 59 -1.88 20.79 11.25
C ARG A 59 -1.45 19.61 10.38
N ALA A 60 -0.32 19.73 9.72
CA ALA A 60 0.29 18.67 8.93
C ALA A 60 1.82 18.75 9.07
N VAL A 61 2.48 17.61 9.21
CA VAL A 61 3.92 17.52 9.40
C VAL A 61 4.56 16.65 8.33
N ASN A 62 5.72 17.10 7.83
CA ASN A 62 6.55 16.27 6.96
C ASN A 62 7.37 15.30 7.81
N PHE A 63 7.18 14.00 7.58
CA PHE A 63 7.81 12.95 8.34
C PHE A 63 8.27 11.81 7.42
N PHE A 64 9.57 11.64 7.26
CA PHE A 64 10.20 10.64 6.37
C PHE A 64 9.69 10.65 4.91
N GLY A 65 9.38 11.84 4.38
CA GLY A 65 8.90 12.01 3.01
C GLY A 65 7.41 11.74 2.83
N TYR A 66 6.69 11.68 3.96
CA TYR A 66 5.23 11.72 4.03
C TYR A 66 4.77 13.01 4.67
N VAL A 67 3.63 13.49 4.23
CA VAL A 67 2.87 14.53 4.93
C VAL A 67 1.80 13.82 5.72
N VAL A 68 1.81 13.99 7.03
CA VAL A 68 0.87 13.37 7.98
C VAL A 68 -0.01 14.47 8.56
N ASP A 69 -1.31 14.32 8.49
CA ASP A 69 -2.32 15.21 9.08
C ASP A 69 -3.30 14.42 9.97
N LYS A 70 -4.39 15.05 10.40
CA LYS A 70 -5.39 14.44 11.28
C LYS A 70 -6.16 13.27 10.63
N ASP A 71 -6.30 13.25 9.31
CA ASP A 71 -7.13 12.28 8.61
C ASP A 71 -6.32 11.10 8.04
N GLY A 72 -5.02 11.32 7.77
CA GLY A 72 -4.17 10.29 7.17
C GLY A 72 -2.81 10.83 6.77
N TRP A 73 -2.26 10.22 5.76
CA TRP A 73 -0.96 10.58 5.22
C TRP A 73 -0.94 10.50 3.69
N HIS A 74 -0.12 11.33 3.07
CA HIS A 74 0.16 11.30 1.65
C HIS A 74 1.65 11.56 1.40
N PHE A 75 2.11 11.37 0.17
CA PHE A 75 3.51 11.64 -0.15
C PHE A 75 3.80 13.14 -0.21
N ASP A 76 5.01 13.52 0.22
CA ASP A 76 5.50 14.89 0.01
C ASP A 76 5.66 15.14 -1.50
N ILE A 77 5.07 16.24 -1.98
CA ILE A 77 5.16 16.69 -3.38
C ILE A 77 6.61 16.80 -3.86
N LYS A 78 7.53 17.25 -3.00
CA LYS A 78 8.96 17.31 -3.32
C LYS A 78 9.54 15.94 -3.66
N ARG A 79 9.06 14.90 -3.00
CA ARG A 79 9.49 13.52 -3.27
C ARG A 79 8.92 12.98 -4.57
N LEU A 80 7.68 13.34 -4.89
CA LEU A 80 7.07 13.06 -6.19
C LEU A 80 7.79 13.83 -7.32
N GLN A 81 8.19 15.06 -7.08
CA GLN A 81 8.99 15.84 -8.04
C GLN A 81 10.34 15.20 -8.34
N GLY A 82 10.94 14.48 -7.37
CA GLY A 82 12.15 13.68 -7.60
C GLY A 82 11.99 12.59 -8.67
N LEU A 83 10.76 12.13 -8.94
CA LEU A 83 10.50 11.24 -10.08
C LEU A 83 10.73 11.94 -11.43
N ASN A 84 10.60 13.26 -11.50
CA ASN A 84 10.83 14.03 -12.73
C ASN A 84 12.31 14.05 -13.13
N GLU A 85 13.23 13.79 -12.21
CA GLU A 85 14.67 13.70 -12.46
C GLU A 85 15.03 12.42 -13.25
N TYR A 86 14.18 11.38 -13.19
CA TYR A 86 14.39 10.19 -14.00
C TYR A 86 14.09 10.47 -15.46
N SER A 87 15.04 10.14 -16.32
CA SER A 87 14.91 10.23 -17.77
C SER A 87 14.81 8.82 -18.38
N PHE A 88 13.97 8.70 -19.39
CA PHE A 88 13.92 7.46 -20.16
C PHE A 88 15.26 7.23 -20.87
N PRO A 89 15.85 6.03 -20.82
CA PRO A 89 17.17 5.78 -21.43
C PRO A 89 17.14 6.04 -22.93
N SER A 90 18.13 6.79 -23.42
CA SER A 90 18.27 7.05 -24.85
C SER A 90 18.68 5.77 -25.59
N PRO A 91 18.10 5.50 -26.77
CA PRO A 91 18.52 4.36 -27.59
C PRO A 91 20.01 4.35 -27.92
N SER A 92 20.60 5.51 -28.12
CA SER A 92 21.97 5.71 -28.60
C SER A 92 23.01 5.91 -27.52
N LEU A 93 22.61 5.98 -26.23
CA LEU A 93 23.49 6.29 -25.11
C LEU A 93 23.57 5.14 -24.10
N GLY A 94 24.77 4.84 -23.64
CA GLY A 94 25.05 3.86 -22.59
C GLY A 94 24.99 2.38 -23.04
N THR A 95 25.41 1.53 -22.14
CA THR A 95 25.34 0.09 -22.32
C THR A 95 23.93 -0.42 -21.95
N ASP A 96 23.57 -1.61 -22.45
CA ASP A 96 22.26 -2.23 -22.11
C ASP A 96 22.11 -2.46 -20.60
N SER A 97 23.22 -2.70 -19.90
CA SER A 97 23.23 -2.83 -18.43
C SER A 97 22.88 -1.51 -17.74
N GLU A 98 23.41 -0.38 -18.22
CA GLU A 98 23.12 0.95 -17.67
C GLU A 98 21.66 1.35 -17.93
N LYS A 99 21.16 1.12 -19.17
CA LYS A 99 19.76 1.37 -19.52
C LYS A 99 18.81 0.57 -18.62
N ARG A 100 19.11 -0.72 -18.43
CA ARG A 100 18.34 -1.59 -17.53
C ARG A 100 18.34 -1.08 -16.10
N THR A 101 19.50 -0.66 -15.58
CA THR A 101 19.64 -0.12 -14.24
C THR A 101 18.79 1.14 -14.05
N LEU A 102 18.74 2.04 -15.04
CA LEU A 102 17.89 3.24 -14.99
C LEU A 102 16.40 2.88 -14.89
N ILE A 103 15.93 1.92 -15.68
CA ILE A 103 14.54 1.44 -15.61
C ILE A 103 14.25 0.78 -14.26
N GLN A 104 15.17 -0.05 -13.74
CA GLN A 104 15.01 -0.69 -12.43
C GLN A 104 14.95 0.35 -11.30
N GLN A 105 15.78 1.39 -11.34
CA GLN A 105 15.77 2.48 -10.36
C GLN A 105 14.45 3.25 -10.42
N PHE A 106 13.98 3.59 -11.63
CA PHE A 106 12.70 4.26 -11.81
C PHE A 106 11.52 3.41 -11.30
N LEU A 107 11.45 2.13 -11.67
CA LEU A 107 10.42 1.21 -11.17
C LEU A 107 10.48 1.03 -9.66
N GLY A 108 11.67 0.96 -9.07
CA GLY A 108 11.87 0.91 -7.62
C GLY A 108 11.30 2.16 -6.94
N ALA A 109 11.57 3.35 -7.49
CA ALA A 109 11.00 4.60 -7.01
C ALA A 109 9.48 4.64 -7.22
N ALA A 110 8.97 4.26 -8.39
CA ALA A 110 7.54 4.25 -8.70
C ALA A 110 6.77 3.29 -7.77
N ASN A 111 7.28 2.09 -7.51
CA ASN A 111 6.66 1.13 -6.60
C ASN A 111 6.52 1.63 -5.17
N PHE A 112 7.38 2.53 -4.72
CA PHE A 112 7.23 3.19 -3.42
C PHE A 112 5.93 4.00 -3.34
N PHE A 113 5.50 4.64 -4.43
CA PHE A 113 4.28 5.45 -4.50
C PHE A 113 3.02 4.62 -4.83
N ARG A 114 3.19 3.39 -5.28
CA ARG A 114 2.10 2.52 -5.74
C ARG A 114 0.93 2.41 -4.77
N PRO A 115 1.12 2.21 -3.43
CA PRO A 115 -0.02 2.10 -2.52
C PRO A 115 -0.94 3.32 -2.56
N ALA A 116 -0.37 4.52 -2.55
CA ALA A 116 -1.16 5.74 -2.61
C ALA A 116 -1.79 5.98 -3.99
N TYR A 117 -1.13 5.57 -5.07
CA TYR A 117 -1.68 5.68 -6.43
C TYR A 117 -2.91 4.79 -6.64
N ILE A 118 -2.82 3.52 -6.28
CA ILE A 118 -3.93 2.56 -6.45
C ILE A 118 -5.12 2.92 -5.55
N HIS A 119 -4.86 3.51 -4.41
CA HIS A 119 -5.84 3.74 -3.35
C HIS A 119 -6.30 5.20 -3.26
N ALA A 120 -6.12 5.98 -4.31
CA ALA A 120 -6.74 7.29 -4.40
C ALA A 120 -8.23 7.20 -4.04
N PRO A 121 -8.77 8.05 -3.13
CA PRO A 121 -10.18 8.12 -2.89
C PRO A 121 -10.87 8.46 -4.22
N ALA A 122 -11.64 7.51 -4.71
CA ALA A 122 -12.36 7.63 -5.95
C ALA A 122 -13.64 6.80 -5.85
N PRO A 123 -14.68 7.12 -6.59
CA PRO A 123 -15.82 6.23 -6.78
C PRO A 123 -15.31 4.82 -7.10
N GLN A 124 -15.97 3.80 -6.59
CA GLN A 124 -15.50 2.41 -6.64
C GLN A 124 -15.14 1.92 -8.06
N SER A 125 -15.77 2.47 -9.09
CA SER A 125 -15.46 2.22 -10.50
C SER A 125 -14.08 2.73 -10.94
N LEU A 126 -13.63 3.88 -10.44
CA LEU A 126 -12.33 4.48 -10.81
C LEU A 126 -11.14 3.83 -10.11
N ILE A 127 -11.34 3.22 -8.94
CA ILE A 127 -10.26 2.50 -8.22
C ILE A 127 -9.83 1.26 -9.03
N ALA A 128 -10.78 0.57 -9.61
CA ALA A 128 -10.55 -0.58 -10.47
C ALA A 128 -9.71 -0.21 -11.70
N ASP A 129 -10.04 0.90 -12.34
CA ASP A 129 -9.35 1.39 -13.53
C ASP A 129 -7.89 1.78 -13.21
N ARG A 130 -7.63 2.36 -12.04
CA ARG A 130 -6.27 2.72 -11.62
C ARG A 130 -5.37 1.52 -11.38
N ALA A 131 -5.89 0.44 -10.80
CA ALA A 131 -5.12 -0.78 -10.59
C ALA A 131 -4.78 -1.47 -11.91
N ALA A 132 -5.73 -1.55 -12.84
CA ALA A 132 -5.51 -2.05 -14.19
C ALA A 132 -4.51 -1.18 -14.96
N LEU A 133 -4.67 0.14 -14.90
CA LEU A 133 -3.77 1.11 -15.50
C LEU A 133 -2.34 0.99 -14.94
N TRP A 134 -2.18 0.75 -13.64
CA TRP A 134 -0.85 0.52 -13.06
C TRP A 134 -0.15 -0.67 -13.72
N VAL A 135 -0.84 -1.79 -13.87
CA VAL A 135 -0.28 -2.99 -14.51
C VAL A 135 0.04 -2.71 -15.97
N GLU A 136 -0.86 -2.07 -16.70
CA GLU A 136 -0.68 -1.68 -18.09
C GLU A 136 0.55 -0.79 -18.30
N LEU A 137 0.73 0.21 -17.45
CA LEU A 137 1.86 1.14 -17.54
C LEU A 137 3.19 0.53 -17.08
N THR A 138 3.17 -0.38 -16.10
CA THR A 138 4.41 -0.94 -15.56
C THR A 138 4.87 -2.20 -16.28
N SER A 139 3.97 -2.99 -16.86
CA SER A 139 4.32 -4.25 -17.55
C SER A 139 5.38 -4.07 -18.64
N PRO A 140 5.23 -3.13 -19.60
CA PRO A 140 6.27 -2.90 -20.60
C PRO A 140 7.63 -2.53 -19.98
N LEU A 141 7.63 -1.74 -18.91
CA LEU A 141 8.86 -1.32 -18.25
C LEU A 141 9.54 -2.47 -17.50
N TYR A 142 8.76 -3.42 -16.96
CA TYR A 142 9.32 -4.64 -16.38
C TYR A 142 9.96 -5.52 -17.43
N ASP A 143 9.42 -5.59 -18.65
CA ASP A 143 10.07 -6.34 -19.78
C ASP A 143 11.47 -5.81 -20.04
N MET A 144 11.65 -4.49 -20.03
CA MET A 144 12.96 -3.85 -20.22
C MET A 144 13.97 -4.19 -19.10
N THR A 145 13.54 -4.70 -17.96
CA THR A 145 14.44 -5.12 -16.87
C THR A 145 15.00 -6.52 -17.05
N HIS A 146 14.45 -7.32 -17.96
CA HIS A 146 14.96 -8.67 -18.27
C HIS A 146 16.33 -8.63 -18.95
N HIS A 147 17.17 -9.59 -18.63
CA HIS A 147 18.49 -9.71 -19.23
C HIS A 147 18.45 -10.09 -20.73
N THR A 148 17.32 -10.66 -21.17
CA THR A 148 17.07 -11.04 -22.57
C THR A 148 16.45 -9.93 -23.40
N PHE A 149 16.14 -8.77 -22.81
CA PHE A 149 15.52 -7.66 -23.53
C PHE A 149 16.50 -7.10 -24.57
N ASP A 150 16.05 -7.03 -25.83
CA ASP A 150 16.82 -6.49 -26.94
C ASP A 150 16.67 -4.95 -26.98
N TRP A 151 17.76 -4.25 -26.72
CA TRP A 151 17.82 -2.79 -26.73
C TRP A 151 18.13 -2.21 -28.11
N ASN A 152 18.17 -3.03 -29.16
CA ASN A 152 18.43 -2.55 -30.52
C ASN A 152 17.27 -1.67 -31.00
N PRO A 153 17.54 -0.40 -31.44
CA PRO A 153 16.49 0.53 -31.87
C PRO A 153 15.70 0.08 -33.10
N THR A 154 16.24 -0.88 -33.86
CA THR A 154 15.55 -1.43 -35.05
C THR A 154 14.56 -2.54 -34.70
N VAL A 155 14.65 -3.11 -33.49
CA VAL A 155 13.80 -4.22 -32.99
C VAL A 155 12.90 -3.74 -31.89
N CYS A 156 13.42 -2.91 -30.98
CA CYS A 156 12.69 -2.39 -29.84
C CYS A 156 11.77 -1.22 -30.22
N ASP A 157 10.49 -1.31 -29.90
CA ASP A 157 9.54 -0.21 -30.03
C ASP A 157 9.74 0.84 -28.92
N TYR A 158 10.84 1.59 -29.02
CA TYR A 158 11.16 2.66 -28.06
C TYR A 158 10.01 3.64 -27.78
N PRO A 159 9.24 4.10 -28.79
CA PRO A 159 8.08 4.98 -28.56
C PRO A 159 7.05 4.39 -27.60
N LYS A 160 6.73 3.10 -27.72
CA LYS A 160 5.79 2.39 -26.83
C LYS A 160 6.29 2.39 -25.39
N TYR A 161 7.53 2.02 -25.17
CA TYR A 161 8.11 1.96 -23.81
C TYR A 161 8.28 3.34 -23.20
N LYS A 162 8.67 4.34 -24.00
CA LYS A 162 8.76 5.72 -23.56
C LYS A 162 7.39 6.29 -23.18
N ALA A 163 6.35 6.00 -23.96
CA ALA A 163 4.98 6.41 -23.65
C ALA A 163 4.50 5.83 -22.31
N ALA A 164 4.77 4.54 -22.04
CA ALA A 164 4.45 3.91 -20.77
C ALA A 164 5.21 4.55 -19.59
N PHE A 165 6.48 4.86 -19.77
CA PHE A 165 7.31 5.56 -18.78
C PHE A 165 6.77 6.95 -18.46
N ASP A 166 6.49 7.76 -19.48
CA ASP A 166 6.01 9.12 -19.31
C ASP A 166 4.59 9.14 -18.71
N ALA A 167 3.71 8.23 -19.14
CA ALA A 167 2.37 8.08 -18.61
C ALA A 167 2.39 7.66 -17.14
N LEU A 168 3.27 6.71 -16.75
CA LEU A 168 3.43 6.33 -15.35
C LEU A 168 3.92 7.50 -14.49
N LYS A 169 4.89 8.28 -14.96
CA LYS A 169 5.35 9.49 -14.26
C LYS A 169 4.21 10.49 -14.05
N ALA A 170 3.44 10.79 -15.10
CA ALA A 170 2.33 11.71 -15.02
C ALA A 170 1.25 11.24 -14.05
N SER A 171 0.92 9.95 -14.08
CA SER A 171 -0.11 9.36 -13.22
C SER A 171 0.28 9.31 -11.73
N LEU A 172 1.57 9.19 -11.42
CA LEU A 172 2.06 9.22 -10.04
C LEU A 172 1.92 10.59 -9.37
N LEU A 173 1.93 11.67 -10.14
CA LEU A 173 1.71 13.03 -9.62
C LEU A 173 0.29 13.23 -9.04
N ASP A 174 -0.66 12.38 -9.44
CA ASP A 174 -2.04 12.34 -8.94
C ASP A 174 -2.24 11.34 -7.79
N CYS A 175 -1.17 11.02 -7.05
CA CYS A 175 -1.23 10.09 -5.91
C CYS A 175 -2.05 10.64 -4.76
N SER A 176 -2.90 9.77 -4.25
CA SER A 176 -3.86 10.10 -3.22
C SER A 176 -3.40 9.76 -1.82
N LYS A 177 -4.17 10.26 -0.88
CA LYS A 177 -4.05 10.09 0.56
C LYS A 177 -4.46 8.67 0.97
N LEU A 178 -3.67 8.05 1.87
CA LEU A 178 -4.10 6.89 2.65
C LEU A 178 -4.67 7.39 3.98
N TYR A 179 -5.77 6.78 4.41
CA TYR A 179 -6.51 7.20 5.58
C TYR A 179 -6.03 6.47 6.83
N PHE A 180 -6.08 7.15 7.97
CA PHE A 180 -5.93 6.47 9.25
C PHE A 180 -7.16 5.60 9.53
N PRO A 181 -6.95 4.43 10.19
CA PRO A 181 -8.06 3.58 10.59
C PRO A 181 -9.02 4.30 11.52
N ASP A 182 -10.28 4.43 11.10
CA ASP A 182 -11.39 4.90 11.95
C ASP A 182 -12.14 3.67 12.46
N TYR A 183 -12.02 3.35 13.73
CA TYR A 183 -12.63 2.17 14.33
C TYR A 183 -14.15 2.29 14.49
N ALA A 184 -14.74 3.46 14.31
CA ALA A 184 -16.19 3.63 14.28
C ALA A 184 -16.83 3.24 12.93
N LEU A 185 -16.05 3.29 11.85
CA LEU A 185 -16.54 2.97 10.50
C LEU A 185 -16.55 1.47 10.21
N PRO A 186 -17.43 0.99 9.32
CA PRO A 186 -17.37 -0.39 8.80
C PRO A 186 -16.12 -0.65 7.99
N TRP A 187 -15.45 -1.80 8.22
CA TRP A 187 -14.26 -2.20 7.49
C TRP A 187 -14.50 -3.37 6.56
N ILE A 188 -13.81 -3.34 5.43
CA ILE A 188 -13.89 -4.37 4.39
C ILE A 188 -12.47 -4.74 3.95
N LEU A 189 -12.14 -6.01 4.04
CA LEU A 189 -10.94 -6.60 3.50
C LEU A 189 -11.29 -7.32 2.19
N ARG A 190 -10.85 -6.83 1.05
CA ARG A 190 -10.95 -7.51 -0.24
C ARG A 190 -9.70 -8.31 -0.50
N THR A 191 -9.87 -9.56 -0.90
CA THR A 191 -8.76 -10.47 -1.20
C THR A 191 -8.96 -11.13 -2.55
N ASP A 192 -7.84 -11.45 -3.19
CA ASP A 192 -7.78 -12.20 -4.44
C ASP A 192 -6.49 -12.99 -4.54
N ALA A 193 -6.52 -14.11 -5.27
CA ALA A 193 -5.35 -14.90 -5.57
C ALA A 193 -5.26 -15.21 -7.08
N SER A 194 -4.10 -14.95 -7.65
CA SER A 194 -3.73 -15.39 -9.00
C SER A 194 -2.88 -16.66 -8.93
N THR A 195 -2.48 -17.19 -10.08
CA THR A 195 -1.55 -18.32 -10.17
C THR A 195 -0.15 -18.03 -9.61
N VAL A 196 0.22 -16.76 -9.43
CA VAL A 196 1.59 -16.34 -9.06
C VAL A 196 1.68 -15.57 -7.76
N GLY A 197 0.56 -15.09 -7.23
CA GLY A 197 0.58 -14.30 -6.00
C GLY A 197 -0.82 -13.95 -5.50
N LEU A 198 -0.84 -13.24 -4.40
CA LEU A 198 -2.06 -12.75 -3.78
C LEU A 198 -2.06 -11.23 -3.64
N GLY A 199 -3.25 -10.66 -3.63
CA GLY A 199 -3.52 -9.26 -3.39
C GLY A 199 -4.63 -9.07 -2.36
N ALA A 200 -4.49 -8.06 -1.50
CA ALA A 200 -5.55 -7.66 -0.58
C ALA A 200 -5.55 -6.16 -0.33
N VAL A 201 -6.72 -5.61 -0.09
CA VAL A 201 -6.93 -4.20 0.27
C VAL A 201 -7.90 -4.10 1.43
N LEU A 202 -7.50 -3.36 2.46
CA LEU A 202 -8.36 -3.01 3.58
C LEU A 202 -8.93 -1.62 3.35
N TYR A 203 -10.26 -1.51 3.35
CA TYR A 203 -11.02 -0.27 3.23
C TYR A 203 -11.84 -0.01 4.49
N GLN A 204 -12.10 1.27 4.77
CA GLN A 204 -13.22 1.71 5.59
C GLN A 204 -14.27 2.40 4.72
N ARG A 205 -15.55 2.28 5.08
CA ARG A 205 -16.67 2.92 4.38
C ARG A 205 -17.12 4.14 5.15
N ARG A 206 -17.08 5.29 4.49
CA ARG A 206 -17.63 6.55 5.00
C ARG A 206 -18.78 7.00 4.14
N THR A 207 -19.90 7.34 4.75
CA THR A 207 -20.99 8.05 4.08
C THR A 207 -20.64 9.53 4.05
N VAL A 208 -20.62 10.12 2.89
CA VAL A 208 -20.40 11.55 2.67
C VAL A 208 -21.61 12.14 1.96
N SER A 209 -22.02 13.35 2.35
CA SER A 209 -23.07 14.08 1.66
C SER A 209 -22.44 14.90 0.54
N THR A 210 -22.91 14.69 -0.69
CA THR A 210 -22.48 15.52 -1.83
C THR A 210 -23.05 16.94 -1.71
N PRO A 211 -22.50 17.94 -2.41
CA PRO A 211 -23.03 19.28 -2.45
C PRO A 211 -24.52 19.34 -2.88
N GLU A 212 -24.99 18.32 -3.60
CA GLU A 212 -26.36 18.17 -4.07
C GLU A 212 -27.29 17.50 -3.03
N GLY A 213 -26.77 17.17 -1.84
CA GLY A 213 -27.54 16.57 -0.74
C GLY A 213 -27.76 15.06 -0.89
N VAL A 214 -27.06 14.40 -1.84
CA VAL A 214 -27.11 12.93 -2.01
C VAL A 214 -26.07 12.29 -1.08
N GLU A 215 -26.46 11.23 -0.36
CA GLU A 215 -25.52 10.43 0.42
C GLU A 215 -24.80 9.45 -0.50
N GLU A 216 -23.45 9.53 -0.50
CA GLU A 216 -22.57 8.63 -1.22
C GLU A 216 -21.69 7.86 -0.27
N VAL A 217 -21.50 6.55 -0.53
CA VAL A 217 -20.58 5.71 0.25
C VAL A 217 -19.22 5.71 -0.43
N VAL A 218 -18.25 6.32 0.22
CA VAL A 218 -16.85 6.35 -0.23
C VAL A 218 -16.06 5.25 0.47
N CYS A 219 -15.28 4.51 -0.30
CA CYS A 219 -14.32 3.54 0.21
C CYS A 219 -12.96 4.23 0.41
N GLU A 220 -12.58 4.42 1.66
CA GLU A 220 -11.30 5.01 2.06
C GLU A 220 -10.28 3.89 2.30
N PRO A 221 -9.20 3.81 1.53
CA PRO A 221 -8.18 2.76 1.71
C PRO A 221 -7.35 3.02 2.96
N ILE A 222 -7.16 1.97 3.76
CA ILE A 222 -6.33 1.97 4.97
C ILE A 222 -4.98 1.31 4.70
N ALA A 223 -5.00 0.11 4.09
CA ALA A 223 -3.80 -0.69 3.89
C ALA A 223 -3.93 -1.65 2.71
N THR A 224 -2.77 -2.07 2.17
CA THR A 224 -2.68 -3.09 1.13
C THR A 224 -1.71 -4.18 1.50
N VAL A 225 -1.95 -5.36 1.00
CA VAL A 225 -1.07 -6.51 1.12
C VAL A 225 -0.88 -7.12 -0.25
N SER A 226 0.36 -7.44 -0.57
CA SER A 226 0.72 -8.17 -1.77
C SER A 226 1.82 -9.18 -1.43
N HIS A 227 1.71 -10.37 -1.97
CA HIS A 227 2.71 -11.41 -1.74
C HIS A 227 2.84 -12.32 -2.97
N LYS A 228 4.09 -12.55 -3.39
CA LYS A 228 4.40 -13.51 -4.44
C LYS A 228 4.36 -14.93 -3.86
N PHE A 229 3.73 -15.86 -4.57
CA PHE A 229 3.74 -17.26 -4.16
C PHE A 229 5.13 -17.88 -4.31
N SER A 230 5.45 -18.79 -3.39
CA SER A 230 6.57 -19.72 -3.59
C SER A 230 6.23 -20.75 -4.68
N ASP A 231 7.23 -21.35 -5.30
CA ASP A 231 7.03 -22.33 -6.36
C ASP A 231 6.07 -23.49 -5.96
N PRO A 232 6.10 -24.04 -4.73
CA PRO A 232 5.07 -24.98 -4.29
C PRO A 232 3.67 -24.38 -4.22
N ALA A 233 3.53 -23.10 -3.83
CA ALA A 233 2.24 -22.45 -3.66
C ALA A 233 1.57 -22.12 -5.00
N THR A 234 2.34 -21.89 -6.07
CA THR A 234 1.80 -21.68 -7.43
C THR A 234 1.04 -22.91 -7.95
N ARG A 235 1.35 -24.10 -7.43
CA ARG A 235 0.71 -25.38 -7.80
C ARG A 235 -0.44 -25.79 -6.89
N TRP A 236 -0.81 -24.97 -5.93
CA TRP A 236 -1.98 -25.25 -5.09
C TRP A 236 -3.27 -25.10 -5.90
N ALA A 237 -4.32 -25.83 -5.50
CA ALA A 237 -5.66 -25.62 -6.02
C ALA A 237 -6.10 -24.17 -5.74
N THR A 238 -6.83 -23.56 -6.67
CA THR A 238 -7.28 -22.14 -6.60
C THR A 238 -7.93 -21.82 -5.25
N ILE A 239 -8.82 -22.70 -4.77
CA ILE A 239 -9.47 -22.52 -3.46
C ILE A 239 -8.46 -22.41 -2.31
N LYS A 240 -7.35 -23.13 -2.37
CA LYS A 240 -6.29 -23.07 -1.35
C LYS A 240 -5.50 -21.78 -1.47
N GLN A 241 -5.27 -21.28 -2.68
CA GLN A 241 -4.61 -19.99 -2.94
C GLN A 241 -5.45 -18.83 -2.41
N GLU A 242 -6.77 -18.87 -2.64
CA GLU A 242 -7.72 -17.87 -2.13
C GLU A 242 -7.78 -17.86 -0.61
N LEU A 243 -7.86 -19.03 0.01
CA LEU A 243 -7.82 -19.16 1.48
C LEU A 243 -6.51 -18.63 2.07
N TYR A 244 -5.39 -18.88 1.37
CA TYR A 244 -4.10 -18.35 1.76
C TYR A 244 -4.06 -16.84 1.63
N ALA A 245 -4.72 -16.25 0.62
CA ALA A 245 -4.83 -14.80 0.47
C ALA A 245 -5.52 -14.16 1.69
N ILE A 246 -6.63 -14.73 2.15
CA ILE A 246 -7.32 -14.27 3.37
C ILE A 246 -6.41 -14.40 4.59
N TYR A 247 -5.86 -15.61 4.82
CA TYR A 247 -4.97 -15.87 5.94
C TYR A 247 -3.78 -14.91 5.98
N HIS A 248 -3.11 -14.76 4.84
CA HIS A 248 -1.92 -13.91 4.74
C HIS A 248 -2.24 -12.44 4.99
N ALA A 249 -3.32 -11.93 4.39
CA ALA A 249 -3.76 -10.56 4.58
C ALA A 249 -4.12 -10.27 6.04
N VAL A 250 -4.93 -11.13 6.67
CA VAL A 250 -5.29 -10.98 8.08
C VAL A 250 -4.05 -11.08 8.98
N SER A 251 -3.13 -12.02 8.70
CA SER A 251 -1.88 -12.17 9.45
C SER A 251 -0.99 -10.91 9.37
N LYS A 252 -0.90 -10.28 8.19
CA LYS A 252 -0.11 -9.06 8.00
C LYS A 252 -0.72 -7.84 8.68
N LEU A 253 -2.04 -7.76 8.69
CA LEU A 253 -2.80 -6.63 9.23
C LEU A 253 -3.40 -6.93 10.62
N GLN A 254 -3.02 -8.02 11.28
CA GLN A 254 -3.60 -8.46 12.55
C GLN A 254 -3.62 -7.37 13.62
N HIS A 255 -2.60 -6.50 13.64
CA HIS A 255 -2.50 -5.39 14.58
C HIS A 255 -3.64 -4.35 14.43
N LEU A 256 -4.30 -4.29 13.27
CA LEU A 256 -5.44 -3.42 13.02
C LEU A 256 -6.76 -4.11 13.41
N PHE A 257 -6.85 -5.44 13.34
CA PHE A 257 -8.10 -6.18 13.52
C PHE A 257 -8.44 -6.54 14.97
N HIS A 258 -7.53 -6.32 15.93
CA HIS A 258 -7.81 -6.63 17.33
C HIS A 258 -9.00 -5.82 17.86
N GLY A 259 -10.07 -6.54 18.27
CA GLY A 259 -11.30 -5.93 18.79
C GLY A 259 -12.19 -5.27 17.73
N LYS A 260 -11.86 -5.43 16.44
CA LYS A 260 -12.63 -4.86 15.32
C LYS A 260 -13.29 -5.97 14.50
N SER A 261 -14.62 -5.83 14.30
CA SER A 261 -15.34 -6.67 13.34
C SER A 261 -15.18 -6.09 11.93
N PHE A 262 -15.03 -6.97 10.92
CA PHE A 262 -14.88 -6.56 9.53
C PHE A 262 -15.51 -7.58 8.58
N ILE A 263 -15.65 -7.21 7.31
CA ILE A 263 -16.15 -8.07 6.24
C ILE A 263 -14.97 -8.46 5.36
N VAL A 264 -14.86 -9.73 5.03
CA VAL A 264 -13.95 -10.23 3.98
C VAL A 264 -14.77 -10.38 2.70
N GLU A 265 -14.44 -9.61 1.66
CA GLU A 265 -15.03 -9.73 0.34
C GLU A 265 -14.05 -10.49 -0.58
N THR A 266 -14.52 -11.58 -1.19
CA THR A 266 -13.77 -12.43 -2.14
C THR A 266 -14.69 -12.92 -3.24
N ASP A 267 -14.15 -13.22 -4.41
CA ASP A 267 -14.92 -13.80 -5.53
C ASP A 267 -15.00 -15.34 -5.48
N HIS A 268 -14.41 -15.95 -4.45
CA HIS A 268 -14.49 -17.39 -4.20
C HIS A 268 -15.39 -17.72 -2.99
N ALA A 269 -16.57 -18.33 -3.28
CA ALA A 269 -17.62 -18.60 -2.29
C ALA A 269 -17.27 -19.72 -1.28
N ASN A 270 -16.29 -20.58 -1.54
CA ASN A 270 -16.13 -21.86 -0.84
C ASN A 270 -15.22 -21.81 0.40
N LEU A 271 -15.52 -20.93 1.36
CA LEU A 271 -14.88 -21.01 2.69
C LEU A 271 -15.38 -22.20 3.54
N GLU A 272 -16.51 -22.81 3.20
CA GLU A 272 -16.98 -24.08 3.78
C GLU A 272 -15.91 -25.18 3.66
N TYR A 273 -15.07 -25.14 2.62
CA TYR A 273 -13.94 -26.04 2.46
C TYR A 273 -12.90 -25.93 3.59
N LEU A 274 -12.78 -24.76 4.20
CA LEU A 274 -11.88 -24.53 5.34
C LEU A 274 -12.39 -25.25 6.60
N GLU A 275 -13.70 -25.31 6.79
CA GLU A 275 -14.30 -25.95 7.95
C GLU A 275 -14.25 -27.49 7.86
N ALA A 276 -14.38 -28.05 6.67
CA ALA A 276 -14.41 -29.48 6.42
C ALA A 276 -13.04 -30.13 6.20
N SER A 277 -11.97 -29.36 6.02
CA SER A 277 -10.66 -29.90 5.62
C SER A 277 -9.87 -30.44 6.81
N GLU A 278 -9.35 -31.66 6.69
CA GLU A 278 -8.41 -32.31 7.65
C GLU A 278 -6.92 -31.99 7.33
N VAL A 279 -6.64 -31.22 6.28
CA VAL A 279 -5.28 -30.88 5.88
C VAL A 279 -4.61 -29.99 6.94
N ALA A 280 -3.53 -30.43 7.54
CA ALA A 280 -2.86 -29.78 8.67
C ALA A 280 -2.55 -28.28 8.47
N ILE A 281 -2.20 -27.85 7.25
CA ILE A 281 -1.93 -26.44 6.96
C ILE A 281 -3.23 -25.61 6.96
N LEU A 282 -4.35 -26.16 6.48
CA LEU A 282 -5.64 -25.48 6.47
C LEU A 282 -6.21 -25.39 7.89
N ILE A 283 -6.02 -26.41 8.71
CA ILE A 283 -6.37 -26.38 10.13
C ILE A 283 -5.62 -25.24 10.84
N ARG A 284 -4.34 -25.05 10.56
CA ARG A 284 -3.52 -23.96 11.12
C ARG A 284 -4.05 -22.59 10.74
N TRP A 285 -4.42 -22.39 9.47
CA TRP A 285 -4.98 -21.13 9.01
C TRP A 285 -6.34 -20.86 9.64
N ARG A 286 -7.20 -21.88 9.74
CA ARG A 286 -8.50 -21.80 10.42
C ARG A 286 -8.37 -21.38 11.87
N LEU A 287 -7.51 -22.05 12.64
CA LEU A 287 -7.29 -21.73 14.06
C LEU A 287 -6.77 -20.31 14.26
N PHE A 288 -5.93 -19.84 13.35
CA PHE A 288 -5.49 -18.44 13.37
C PHE A 288 -6.63 -17.49 13.05
N LEU A 289 -7.40 -17.75 12.00
CA LEU A 289 -8.49 -16.88 11.56
C LEU A 289 -9.64 -16.80 12.57
N GLN A 290 -9.90 -17.88 13.34
CA GLN A 290 -10.91 -17.91 14.40
C GLN A 290 -10.65 -16.90 15.55
N GLN A 291 -9.46 -16.33 15.64
CA GLN A 291 -9.15 -15.29 16.62
C GLN A 291 -9.75 -13.91 16.24
N PHE A 292 -10.26 -13.78 15.03
CA PHE A 292 -10.79 -12.53 14.50
C PHE A 292 -12.29 -12.63 14.24
N ASN A 293 -12.99 -11.51 14.45
CA ASN A 293 -14.43 -11.44 14.21
C ASN A 293 -14.71 -10.88 12.82
N PHE A 294 -14.98 -11.73 11.83
CA PHE A 294 -15.31 -11.33 10.49
C PHE A 294 -16.38 -12.20 9.85
N MET A 295 -17.09 -11.64 8.89
CA MET A 295 -17.99 -12.36 8.01
C MET A 295 -17.40 -12.40 6.61
N VAL A 296 -17.61 -13.50 5.90
CA VAL A 296 -17.21 -13.59 4.49
C VAL A 296 -18.41 -13.32 3.61
N LYS A 297 -18.18 -12.52 2.58
CA LYS A 297 -19.15 -12.17 1.58
C LYS A 297 -18.58 -12.44 0.19
N HIS A 298 -19.29 -13.22 -0.59
CA HIS A 298 -18.95 -13.41 -1.99
C HIS A 298 -19.31 -12.14 -2.80
N ILE A 299 -18.37 -11.72 -3.65
CA ILE A 299 -18.58 -10.64 -4.61
C ILE A 299 -18.23 -11.13 -6.03
N PRO A 300 -18.88 -10.62 -7.08
CA PRO A 300 -18.48 -10.95 -8.45
C PRO A 300 -17.05 -10.49 -8.73
N GLY A 301 -16.25 -11.31 -9.45
CA GLY A 301 -14.85 -10.97 -9.79
C GLY A 301 -14.71 -9.61 -10.49
N LYS A 302 -15.72 -9.18 -11.28
CA LYS A 302 -15.77 -7.84 -11.89
C LYS A 302 -15.75 -6.68 -10.88
N VAL A 303 -16.07 -6.93 -9.62
CA VAL A 303 -16.06 -5.93 -8.53
C VAL A 303 -14.78 -6.02 -7.70
N ASN A 304 -14.03 -7.14 -7.80
CA ASN A 304 -12.80 -7.40 -7.03
C ASN A 304 -11.52 -6.90 -7.74
N LEU A 305 -11.63 -5.99 -8.67
CA LEU A 305 -10.59 -5.60 -9.62
C LEU A 305 -9.28 -5.13 -8.97
N VAL A 306 -9.35 -4.46 -7.82
CA VAL A 306 -8.13 -3.96 -7.14
C VAL A 306 -7.32 -5.11 -6.54
N ALA A 307 -7.96 -6.02 -5.83
CA ALA A 307 -7.29 -7.19 -5.26
C ALA A 307 -6.76 -8.11 -6.38
N ASP A 308 -7.53 -8.32 -7.46
CA ASP A 308 -7.12 -9.07 -8.66
C ASP A 308 -5.88 -8.43 -9.31
N ALA A 309 -5.88 -7.14 -9.56
CA ALA A 309 -4.72 -6.46 -10.15
C ALA A 309 -3.46 -6.57 -9.25
N ILE A 310 -3.62 -6.51 -7.92
CA ILE A 310 -2.53 -6.68 -6.97
C ILE A 310 -2.04 -8.14 -6.96
N SER A 311 -2.92 -9.13 -7.06
CA SER A 311 -2.56 -10.55 -7.09
C SER A 311 -1.74 -10.91 -8.32
N ARG A 312 -2.04 -10.29 -9.47
CA ARG A 312 -1.41 -10.53 -10.78
C ARG A 312 -0.13 -9.78 -11.03
N GLN A 313 0.28 -8.86 -10.18
CA GLN A 313 1.51 -8.05 -10.38
C GLN A 313 2.79 -8.87 -10.58
N TRP A 314 2.76 -10.17 -10.25
CA TRP A 314 3.88 -11.09 -10.36
C TRP A 314 3.80 -11.97 -11.62
N LEU A 315 2.73 -11.86 -12.42
CA LEU A 315 2.65 -12.50 -13.73
C LEU A 315 3.74 -11.92 -14.62
N LYS A 316 4.49 -12.80 -15.27
CA LYS A 316 5.30 -12.36 -16.39
C LYS A 316 4.34 -11.94 -17.51
N PRO A 317 4.63 -10.86 -18.25
CA PRO A 317 3.88 -10.58 -19.46
C PRO A 317 3.87 -11.83 -20.34
N GLN A 318 2.70 -12.17 -20.87
CA GLN A 318 2.65 -13.19 -21.90
C GLN A 318 3.41 -12.61 -23.09
N SER A 319 4.50 -13.29 -23.49
CA SER A 319 5.06 -13.08 -24.82
C SER A 319 3.97 -13.50 -25.79
N ASP A 320 3.44 -12.55 -26.55
CA ASP A 320 2.63 -12.87 -27.71
C ASP A 320 3.51 -13.74 -28.63
N GLU A 321 3.18 -15.05 -28.71
CA GLU A 321 3.71 -15.96 -29.71
C GLU A 321 3.03 -15.67 -31.06
#